data_dd7c0e49c4c36f4559c1ffde82d2a963
#
_entry.id   dd7c0e49c4c36f4559c1ffde82d2a963
#
_cell.length_a   1.000
_cell.length_b   1.000
_cell.length_c   1.000
_cell.angle_alpha   90.00
_cell.angle_beta   90.00
_cell.angle_gamma   90.00
#
_symmetry.space_group_name_H-M   'P 1'
#
loop_
_entity.id
_entity.type
_entity.pdbx_description
1 polymer ?
#
loop_
_entity_poly.entity_id
_entity_poly.type
_entity_poly.pdbx_seq_one_letter_code
_entity_poly.pdbx_strand_id
1 'polypeptide(L)'
;MNLQYYYWWFKSALPPRICNEIVKYGLQHEDNMALTGSFGHERNLQEQPLNKKEIKDLKKKRNSNIAWMDDRWIYKEIQPYIKEANQRANWNFNWDWSEPCQFTKYKPGQYYDWHCDSWEGVYEKEGPTKGKVRKLSVTVSLSDEKDYSGGELEFQFRNQDNPKRSSVCKEILPKGSVVVFPSFVWHRV
;
A
#
# COMPACT_ATOMS: atom_id res chain seq x y z
N MET A 1 -3.42 18.66 -11.21
CA MET A 1 -4.42 18.62 -10.12
C MET A 1 -3.75 19.18 -8.87
N ASN A 2 -4.31 20.23 -8.26
CA ASN A 2 -3.84 20.72 -6.95
C ASN A 2 -4.58 19.94 -5.86
N LEU A 3 -3.86 19.08 -5.13
CA LEU A 3 -4.41 18.39 -3.96
C LEU A 3 -4.35 19.33 -2.75
N GLN A 4 -5.48 19.52 -2.08
CA GLN A 4 -5.52 20.19 -0.78
C GLN A 4 -4.88 19.29 0.29
N TYR A 5 -5.13 18.00 0.20
CA TYR A 5 -4.60 16.98 1.09
C TYR A 5 -3.93 15.88 0.27
N TYR A 6 -2.70 15.51 0.63
CA TYR A 6 -1.95 14.42 0.00
C TYR A 6 -2.28 13.07 0.59
N TYR A 7 -2.74 13.02 1.85
CA TYR A 7 -3.28 11.86 2.54
C TYR A 7 -4.30 12.31 3.58
N TRP A 8 -5.13 11.38 4.00
CA TRP A 8 -6.08 11.51 5.11
C TRP A 8 -5.89 10.36 6.07
N TRP A 9 -6.10 10.56 7.36
CA TRP A 9 -5.84 9.55 8.37
C TRP A 9 -6.93 9.44 9.43
N PHE A 10 -6.98 8.26 10.03
CA PHE A 10 -7.81 7.94 11.18
C PHE A 10 -6.93 7.23 12.20
N LYS A 11 -6.65 7.91 13.30
CA LYS A 11 -5.75 7.42 14.34
C LYS A 11 -6.44 6.31 15.14
N SER A 12 -5.76 5.14 15.31
CA SER A 12 -6.27 3.97 16.05
C SER A 12 -7.72 3.62 15.68
N ALA A 13 -8.04 3.66 14.40
CA ALA A 13 -9.39 3.46 13.87
C ALA A 13 -9.87 2.02 14.01
N LEU A 14 -8.97 1.07 13.77
CA LEU A 14 -9.27 -0.35 13.99
C LEU A 14 -8.95 -0.75 15.44
N PRO A 15 -9.87 -1.43 16.13
CA PRO A 15 -9.59 -1.97 17.46
C PRO A 15 -8.40 -2.93 17.44
N PRO A 16 -7.58 -2.99 18.52
CA PRO A 16 -6.44 -3.91 18.59
C PRO A 16 -6.81 -5.38 18.34
N ARG A 17 -8.01 -5.81 18.74
CA ARG A 17 -8.52 -7.16 18.46
C ARG A 17 -8.59 -7.43 16.97
N ILE A 18 -9.13 -6.51 16.17
CA ILE A 18 -9.22 -6.64 14.71
C ILE A 18 -7.83 -6.66 14.08
N CYS A 19 -6.93 -5.79 14.51
CA CYS A 19 -5.53 -5.81 14.05
C CYS A 19 -4.87 -7.18 14.31
N ASN A 20 -5.06 -7.74 15.50
CA ASN A 20 -4.50 -9.05 15.88
C ASN A 20 -5.13 -10.19 15.05
N GLU A 21 -6.42 -10.12 14.77
CA GLU A 21 -7.11 -11.09 13.89
C GLU A 21 -6.56 -11.04 12.46
N ILE A 22 -6.35 -9.82 11.91
CA ILE A 22 -5.74 -9.63 10.58
C ILE A 22 -4.32 -10.20 10.57
N VAL A 23 -3.50 -9.91 11.60
CA VAL A 23 -2.13 -10.45 11.70
C VAL A 23 -2.15 -11.97 11.76
N LYS A 24 -2.95 -12.56 12.66
CA LYS A 24 -3.08 -14.01 12.78
C LYS A 24 -3.49 -14.66 11.46
N TYR A 25 -4.45 -14.06 10.77
CA TYR A 25 -4.96 -14.53 9.49
C TYR A 25 -3.89 -14.40 8.39
N GLY A 26 -3.26 -13.23 8.25
CA GLY A 26 -2.22 -12.98 7.23
C GLY A 26 -0.99 -13.88 7.39
N LEU A 27 -0.64 -14.26 8.63
CA LEU A 27 0.46 -15.19 8.91
C LEU A 27 0.15 -16.64 8.51
N GLN A 28 -1.10 -17.01 8.27
CA GLN A 28 -1.49 -18.33 7.79
C GLN A 28 -1.40 -18.47 6.26
N HIS A 29 -1.29 -17.35 5.56
CA HIS A 29 -1.16 -17.33 4.11
C HIS A 29 0.29 -17.51 3.68
N GLU A 30 0.46 -18.00 2.45
CA GLU A 30 1.79 -18.17 1.86
C GLU A 30 2.52 -16.84 1.77
N ASP A 31 3.76 -16.83 2.26
CA ASP A 31 4.63 -15.66 2.34
C ASP A 31 5.51 -15.57 1.10
N ASN A 32 5.17 -14.68 0.20
CA ASN A 32 5.85 -14.50 -1.07
C ASN A 32 6.73 -13.24 -1.07
N MET A 33 7.84 -13.28 -1.80
CA MET A 33 8.63 -12.07 -2.08
C MET A 33 7.78 -11.07 -2.85
N ALA A 34 7.71 -9.83 -2.35
CA ALA A 34 6.96 -8.78 -3.00
C ALA A 34 7.58 -8.39 -4.34
N LEU A 35 6.75 -8.26 -5.36
CA LEU A 35 7.14 -7.82 -6.70
C LEU A 35 6.83 -6.33 -6.88
N THR A 36 7.48 -5.70 -7.85
CA THR A 36 7.13 -4.37 -8.37
C THR A 36 6.55 -4.49 -9.77
N GLY A 37 5.83 -3.48 -10.22
CA GLY A 37 5.01 -3.50 -11.43
C GLY A 37 5.67 -4.10 -12.67
N SER A 38 6.93 -3.76 -12.98
CA SER A 38 7.63 -4.29 -14.15
C SER A 38 7.89 -5.80 -14.12
N PHE A 39 7.82 -6.44 -12.95
CA PHE A 39 8.03 -7.88 -12.80
C PHE A 39 6.73 -8.66 -12.54
N GLY A 40 5.65 -7.98 -12.13
CA GLY A 40 4.41 -8.64 -11.71
C GLY A 40 3.31 -8.70 -12.75
N HIS A 41 3.33 -7.82 -13.76
CA HIS A 41 2.19 -7.66 -14.67
C HIS A 41 2.35 -8.37 -16.02
N GLU A 42 3.56 -8.55 -16.51
CA GLU A 42 3.80 -9.03 -17.88
C GLU A 42 4.29 -10.47 -17.97
N ARG A 43 4.62 -11.11 -16.84
CA ARG A 43 5.33 -12.39 -16.83
C ARG A 43 4.61 -13.42 -15.98
N ASN A 44 4.43 -14.62 -16.51
CA ASN A 44 4.06 -15.79 -15.73
C ASN A 44 5.29 -16.32 -14.99
N LEU A 45 5.41 -15.99 -13.70
CA LEU A 45 6.57 -16.36 -12.88
C LEU A 45 6.65 -17.86 -12.56
N GLN A 46 5.55 -18.62 -12.73
CA GLN A 46 5.58 -20.08 -12.61
C GLN A 46 6.31 -20.70 -13.80
N GLU A 47 6.14 -20.13 -14.99
CA GLU A 47 6.79 -20.61 -16.22
C GLU A 47 8.17 -19.99 -16.43
N GLN A 48 8.34 -18.75 -16.02
CA GLN A 48 9.55 -17.96 -16.20
C GLN A 48 9.98 -17.29 -14.88
N PRO A 49 10.60 -18.02 -13.95
CA PRO A 49 11.03 -17.47 -12.65
C PRO A 49 12.09 -16.38 -12.85
N LEU A 50 12.16 -15.48 -11.87
CA LEU A 50 13.17 -14.42 -11.86
C LEU A 50 14.58 -15.03 -11.72
N ASN A 51 15.51 -14.54 -12.51
CA ASN A 51 16.93 -14.91 -12.37
C ASN A 51 17.58 -14.10 -11.21
N LYS A 52 18.81 -14.52 -10.83
CA LYS A 52 19.54 -13.90 -9.69
C LYS A 52 19.77 -12.39 -9.86
N LYS A 53 19.98 -11.90 -11.08
CA LYS A 53 20.18 -10.47 -11.36
C LYS A 53 18.88 -9.71 -11.18
N GLU A 54 17.78 -10.22 -11.73
CA GLU A 54 16.45 -9.62 -11.58
C GLU A 54 16.02 -9.56 -10.11
N ILE A 55 16.25 -10.61 -9.33
CA ILE A 55 16.00 -10.62 -7.88
C ILE A 55 16.83 -9.54 -7.18
N LYS A 56 18.11 -9.39 -7.55
CA LYS A 56 18.98 -8.36 -6.97
C LYS A 56 18.49 -6.96 -7.31
N ASP A 57 18.06 -6.72 -8.54
CA ASP A 57 17.57 -5.42 -8.99
C ASP A 57 16.18 -5.10 -8.39
N LEU A 58 15.32 -6.10 -8.26
CA LEU A 58 14.06 -5.97 -7.54
C LEU A 58 14.29 -5.57 -6.08
N LYS A 59 15.20 -6.26 -5.39
CA LYS A 59 15.52 -5.98 -3.98
C LYS A 59 16.12 -4.59 -3.74
N LYS A 60 16.67 -3.92 -4.75
CA LYS A 60 17.10 -2.51 -4.64
C LYS A 60 15.92 -1.53 -4.59
N LYS A 61 14.76 -1.93 -5.13
CA LYS A 61 13.54 -1.11 -5.14
C LYS A 61 12.60 -1.50 -4.03
N ARG A 62 12.41 -2.81 -3.83
CA ARG A 62 11.52 -3.37 -2.83
C ARG A 62 12.12 -4.63 -2.23
N ASN A 63 12.26 -4.64 -0.93
CA ASN A 63 12.66 -5.81 -0.16
C ASN A 63 11.64 -6.01 0.96
N SER A 64 10.61 -6.79 0.71
CA SER A 64 9.57 -7.13 1.67
C SER A 64 8.91 -8.45 1.30
N ASN A 65 8.19 -9.03 2.25
CA ASN A 65 7.39 -10.23 2.05
C ASN A 65 5.92 -9.89 2.14
N ILE A 66 5.11 -10.53 1.31
CA ILE A 66 3.67 -10.27 1.24
C ILE A 66 2.87 -11.57 1.21
N ALA A 67 1.64 -11.47 1.72
CA ALA A 67 0.57 -12.43 1.46
C ALA A 67 -0.66 -11.66 0.94
N TRP A 68 -1.45 -12.29 0.08
CA TRP A 68 -2.66 -11.70 -0.47
C TRP A 68 -3.88 -12.22 0.27
N MET A 69 -4.79 -11.31 0.62
CA MET A 69 -6.04 -11.61 1.33
C MET A 69 -7.19 -10.91 0.62
N ASP A 70 -8.27 -11.65 0.31
CA ASP A 70 -9.45 -11.12 -0.38
C ASP A 70 -10.76 -11.31 0.40
N ASP A 71 -10.67 -11.53 1.69
CA ASP A 71 -11.80 -11.86 2.55
C ASP A 71 -12.67 -10.65 2.86
N ARG A 72 -13.97 -10.83 2.70
CA ARG A 72 -14.97 -9.76 2.85
C ARG A 72 -14.96 -9.09 4.22
N TRP A 73 -14.59 -9.82 5.29
CA TRP A 73 -14.58 -9.25 6.63
C TRP A 73 -13.51 -8.16 6.77
N ILE A 74 -12.34 -8.30 6.11
CA ILE A 74 -11.27 -7.29 6.12
C ILE A 74 -11.75 -6.01 5.41
N TYR A 75 -12.39 -6.15 4.26
CA TYR A 75 -12.94 -4.99 3.53
C TYR A 75 -14.02 -4.26 4.34
N LYS A 76 -14.84 -4.96 5.09
CA LYS A 76 -15.87 -4.34 5.97
C LYS A 76 -15.25 -3.43 7.01
N GLU A 77 -14.07 -3.80 7.53
CA GLU A 77 -13.34 -2.99 8.52
C GLU A 77 -12.67 -1.76 7.90
N ILE A 78 -12.24 -1.83 6.63
CA ILE A 78 -11.38 -0.80 6.01
C ILE A 78 -12.18 0.15 5.10
N GLN A 79 -13.11 -0.35 4.30
CA GLN A 79 -13.83 0.44 3.29
C GLN A 79 -14.56 1.68 3.83
N PRO A 80 -15.15 1.68 5.03
CA PRO A 80 -15.78 2.89 5.58
C PRO A 80 -14.80 4.07 5.67
N TYR A 81 -13.56 3.81 6.09
CA TYR A 81 -12.52 4.83 6.19
C TYR A 81 -12.05 5.33 4.83
N ILE A 82 -11.99 4.47 3.82
CA ILE A 82 -11.66 4.88 2.45
C ILE A 82 -12.71 5.84 1.92
N LYS A 83 -14.00 5.52 2.09
CA LYS A 83 -15.13 6.37 1.67
C LYS A 83 -15.09 7.72 2.37
N GLU A 84 -14.94 7.70 3.68
CA GLU A 84 -14.90 8.92 4.49
C GLU A 84 -13.69 9.80 4.15
N ALA A 85 -12.50 9.23 3.99
CA ALA A 85 -11.31 9.96 3.56
C ALA A 85 -11.49 10.61 2.18
N ASN A 86 -12.02 9.87 1.21
CA ASN A 86 -12.27 10.36 -0.14
C ASN A 86 -13.19 11.58 -0.16
N GLN A 87 -14.20 11.59 0.69
CA GLN A 87 -15.11 12.72 0.85
C GLN A 87 -14.49 13.89 1.62
N ARG A 88 -13.91 13.62 2.80
CA ARG A 88 -13.35 14.67 3.68
C ARG A 88 -12.13 15.37 3.09
N ALA A 89 -11.30 14.64 2.35
CA ALA A 89 -10.16 15.20 1.64
C ALA A 89 -10.56 15.88 0.31
N ASN A 90 -11.85 15.89 -0.01
CA ASN A 90 -12.41 16.47 -1.23
C ASN A 90 -11.79 15.90 -2.52
N TRP A 91 -11.34 14.64 -2.48
CA TRP A 91 -10.84 13.98 -3.70
C TRP A 91 -11.98 13.54 -4.61
N ASN A 92 -13.08 13.04 -4.04
CA ASN A 92 -14.33 12.66 -4.71
C ASN A 92 -14.10 11.69 -5.91
N PHE A 93 -13.15 10.79 -5.77
CA PHE A 93 -12.93 9.76 -6.78
C PHE A 93 -14.08 8.76 -6.80
N ASN A 94 -14.57 8.43 -7.98
CA ASN A 94 -15.43 7.28 -8.20
C ASN A 94 -14.57 6.01 -8.22
N TRP A 95 -14.96 5.00 -7.46
CA TRP A 95 -14.33 3.69 -7.44
C TRP A 95 -15.38 2.60 -7.26
N ASP A 96 -15.20 1.49 -7.92
CA ASP A 96 -16.16 0.41 -8.03
C ASP A 96 -15.61 -0.95 -7.60
N TRP A 97 -14.30 -1.05 -7.41
CA TRP A 97 -13.64 -2.30 -7.09
C TRP A 97 -12.43 -2.10 -6.16
N SER A 98 -12.18 -3.10 -5.32
CA SER A 98 -11.01 -3.12 -4.43
C SER A 98 -10.15 -4.33 -4.76
N GLU A 99 -8.86 -4.13 -4.94
CA GLU A 99 -7.89 -5.20 -5.11
C GLU A 99 -7.75 -6.03 -3.82
N PRO A 100 -7.25 -7.29 -3.90
CA PRO A 100 -6.88 -8.04 -2.71
C PRO A 100 -5.97 -7.24 -1.79
N CYS A 101 -6.20 -7.38 -0.47
CA CYS A 101 -5.39 -6.72 0.53
C CYS A 101 -3.99 -7.35 0.58
N GLN A 102 -2.96 -6.51 0.53
CA GLN A 102 -1.58 -6.94 0.65
C GLN A 102 -1.15 -6.92 2.13
N PHE A 103 -1.06 -8.08 2.76
CA PHE A 103 -0.46 -8.22 4.09
C PHE A 103 1.05 -8.19 3.94
N THR A 104 1.67 -7.07 4.30
CA THR A 104 3.11 -6.85 4.11
C THR A 104 3.87 -7.02 5.40
N LYS A 105 4.95 -7.79 5.36
CA LYS A 105 5.89 -7.97 6.46
C LYS A 105 7.23 -7.32 6.12
N TYR A 106 7.70 -6.46 7.01
CA TYR A 106 9.03 -5.88 6.96
C TYR A 106 9.88 -6.42 8.09
N LYS A 107 11.00 -7.06 7.76
CA LYS A 107 12.05 -7.46 8.69
C LYS A 107 13.07 -6.33 8.81
N PRO A 108 13.98 -6.35 9.83
CA PRO A 108 15.05 -5.37 9.91
C PRO A 108 15.82 -5.19 8.60
N GLY A 109 15.97 -3.94 8.14
CA GLY A 109 16.63 -3.61 6.88
C GLY A 109 15.82 -3.84 5.62
N GLN A 110 14.54 -4.21 5.74
CA GLN A 110 13.62 -4.31 4.61
C GLN A 110 12.93 -2.96 4.36
N TYR A 111 12.55 -2.72 3.11
CA TYR A 111 12.01 -1.43 2.66
C TYR A 111 11.25 -1.55 1.34
N TYR A 112 10.54 -0.49 1.00
CA TYR A 112 10.02 -0.21 -0.33
C TYR A 112 10.36 1.24 -0.68
N ASP A 113 11.23 1.43 -1.65
CA ASP A 113 11.71 2.76 -2.06
C ASP A 113 10.61 3.58 -2.74
N TRP A 114 10.90 4.84 -3.03
CA TRP A 114 9.98 5.80 -3.63
C TRP A 114 9.23 5.24 -4.84
N HIS A 115 7.92 5.21 -4.74
CA HIS A 115 7.01 4.74 -5.78
C HIS A 115 5.65 5.43 -5.68
N CYS A 116 4.83 5.25 -6.70
CA CYS A 116 3.38 5.46 -6.64
C CYS A 116 2.67 4.18 -7.05
N ASP A 117 1.45 3.99 -6.56
CA ASP A 117 0.68 2.77 -6.83
C ASP A 117 -0.11 2.83 -8.14
N SER A 118 -0.33 4.05 -8.66
CA SER A 118 -1.03 4.26 -9.92
C SER A 118 -0.07 4.22 -11.10
N TRP A 119 -0.54 3.67 -12.21
CA TRP A 119 0.15 3.70 -13.51
C TRP A 119 -0.32 4.91 -14.33
N GLU A 120 0.48 5.29 -15.34
CA GLU A 120 0.11 6.33 -16.31
C GLU A 120 -1.07 5.92 -17.20
N GLY A 121 -1.26 4.62 -17.41
CA GLY A 121 -2.34 4.02 -18.19
C GLY A 121 -3.27 3.13 -17.38
N VAL A 122 -4.27 2.59 -18.04
CA VAL A 122 -5.17 1.56 -17.50
C VAL A 122 -4.52 0.18 -17.56
N TYR A 123 -5.00 -0.73 -16.71
CA TYR A 123 -4.61 -2.14 -16.81
C TYR A 123 -5.15 -2.75 -18.12
N GLU A 124 -4.26 -3.34 -18.92
CA GLU A 124 -4.62 -3.95 -20.21
C GLU A 124 -4.86 -5.47 -20.09
N LYS A 125 -4.25 -6.10 -19.08
CA LYS A 125 -4.36 -7.55 -18.87
C LYS A 125 -5.81 -7.95 -18.58
N GLU A 126 -6.25 -9.05 -19.19
CA GLU A 126 -7.56 -9.64 -18.92
C GLU A 126 -7.75 -9.95 -17.44
N GLY A 127 -8.93 -9.63 -16.93
CA GLY A 127 -9.28 -9.83 -15.54
C GLY A 127 -10.14 -8.67 -14.98
N PRO A 128 -10.44 -8.69 -13.68
CA PRO A 128 -11.33 -7.70 -13.04
C PRO A 128 -10.78 -6.28 -13.03
N THR A 129 -9.49 -6.10 -13.28
CA THR A 129 -8.82 -4.79 -13.34
C THR A 129 -8.72 -4.20 -14.74
N LYS A 130 -9.04 -4.94 -15.80
CA LYS A 130 -8.94 -4.47 -17.19
C LYS A 130 -9.71 -3.17 -17.39
N GLY A 131 -9.06 -2.18 -18.00
CA GLY A 131 -9.63 -0.84 -18.24
C GLY A 131 -9.73 0.04 -16.99
N LYS A 132 -9.23 -0.43 -15.83
CA LYS A 132 -9.24 0.32 -14.56
C LYS A 132 -7.88 0.94 -14.27
N VAL A 133 -7.90 1.94 -13.39
CA VAL A 133 -6.69 2.57 -12.82
C VAL A 133 -6.90 2.70 -11.32
N ARG A 134 -5.83 2.50 -10.53
CA ARG A 134 -5.89 2.73 -9.09
C ARG A 134 -6.12 4.21 -8.80
N LYS A 135 -7.11 4.51 -7.99
CA LYS A 135 -7.48 5.87 -7.56
C LYS A 135 -7.03 6.16 -6.14
N LEU A 136 -7.27 5.21 -5.26
CA LEU A 136 -7.02 5.33 -3.83
C LEU A 136 -6.20 4.15 -3.35
N SER A 137 -5.21 4.46 -2.52
CA SER A 137 -4.42 3.50 -1.75
C SER A 137 -4.72 3.66 -0.28
N VAL A 138 -4.63 2.56 0.45
CA VAL A 138 -4.84 2.54 1.90
C VAL A 138 -3.74 1.71 2.58
N THR A 139 -3.23 2.23 3.69
CA THR A 139 -2.31 1.52 4.58
C THR A 139 -2.90 1.47 5.98
N VAL A 140 -2.82 0.30 6.60
CA VAL A 140 -3.29 0.04 7.96
C VAL A 140 -2.10 -0.41 8.81
N SER A 141 -1.84 0.27 9.93
CA SER A 141 -0.83 -0.15 10.90
C SER A 141 -1.36 -1.29 11.75
N LEU A 142 -0.71 -2.45 11.66
CA LEU A 142 -1.09 -3.64 12.43
C LEU A 142 -0.17 -3.91 13.63
N SER A 143 1.02 -3.29 13.66
CA SER A 143 2.01 -3.41 14.72
C SER A 143 1.89 -2.28 15.74
N ASP A 144 2.29 -2.54 16.98
CA ASP A 144 2.44 -1.47 17.97
C ASP A 144 3.73 -0.69 17.69
N GLU A 145 3.70 0.63 17.79
CA GLU A 145 4.85 1.50 17.55
C GLU A 145 6.05 1.21 18.48
N LYS A 146 5.80 0.54 19.61
CA LYS A 146 6.82 0.14 20.60
C LYS A 146 7.57 -1.12 20.21
N ASP A 147 7.03 -1.90 19.26
CA ASP A 147 7.57 -3.20 18.87
C ASP A 147 8.66 -3.09 17.80
N TYR A 148 8.86 -1.90 17.21
CA TYR A 148 9.83 -1.70 16.14
C TYR A 148 10.39 -0.27 16.12
N SER A 149 11.46 -0.08 15.33
CA SER A 149 12.05 1.23 15.03
C SER A 149 12.40 1.29 13.54
N GLY A 150 12.28 2.47 12.94
CA GLY A 150 12.36 2.61 11.48
C GLY A 150 11.06 2.19 10.79
N GLY A 151 11.08 2.05 9.47
CA GLY A 151 9.91 1.69 8.68
C GLY A 151 8.89 2.82 8.60
N GLU A 152 9.37 4.06 8.61
CA GLU A 152 8.52 5.24 8.50
C GLU A 152 7.85 5.29 7.13
N LEU A 153 6.52 5.47 7.14
CA LEU A 153 5.78 5.82 5.94
C LEU A 153 6.06 7.29 5.62
N GLU A 154 6.66 7.54 4.47
CA GLU A 154 6.94 8.90 4.00
C GLU A 154 6.16 9.21 2.72
N PHE A 155 5.67 10.45 2.61
CA PHE A 155 5.05 11.01 1.41
C PHE A 155 5.93 12.08 0.78
N GLN A 156 6.02 12.11 -0.54
CA GLN A 156 6.71 13.16 -1.29
C GLN A 156 5.71 14.10 -1.95
N PHE A 157 5.79 15.36 -1.56
CA PHE A 157 4.95 16.44 -2.09
C PHE A 157 5.68 17.07 -3.30
N ARG A 158 5.49 16.51 -4.48
CA ARG A 158 6.11 17.00 -5.71
C ARG A 158 5.42 18.27 -6.16
N ASN A 159 5.84 19.42 -5.63
CA ASN A 159 5.41 20.71 -6.10
C ASN A 159 6.53 21.39 -6.94
N GLN A 160 6.18 22.48 -7.65
CA GLN A 160 7.14 23.20 -8.50
C GLN A 160 8.28 23.83 -7.69
N ASP A 161 8.01 24.30 -6.48
CA ASP A 161 9.00 24.99 -5.64
C ASP A 161 9.97 24.03 -4.97
N ASN A 162 9.53 22.84 -4.60
CA ASN A 162 10.36 21.81 -3.98
C ASN A 162 9.90 20.39 -4.36
N PRO A 163 10.33 19.89 -5.54
CA PRO A 163 9.86 18.61 -6.06
C PRO A 163 10.30 17.39 -5.24
N LYS A 164 11.25 17.56 -4.31
CA LYS A 164 11.75 16.48 -3.44
C LYS A 164 11.31 16.62 -1.99
N ARG A 165 10.45 17.58 -1.65
CA ARG A 165 9.96 17.74 -0.30
C ARG A 165 9.18 16.51 0.13
N SER A 166 9.59 15.90 1.23
CA SER A 166 8.93 14.75 1.83
C SER A 166 8.59 15.01 3.30
N SER A 167 7.67 14.23 3.83
CA SER A 167 7.27 14.26 5.23
C SER A 167 6.97 12.86 5.72
N VAL A 168 7.40 12.55 6.93
CA VAL A 168 7.04 11.31 7.63
C VAL A 168 5.60 11.41 8.10
N CYS A 169 4.79 10.40 7.79
CA CYS A 169 3.42 10.25 8.27
C CYS A 169 3.42 9.62 9.66
N LYS A 170 3.49 10.44 10.70
CA LYS A 170 3.46 9.97 12.09
C LYS A 170 2.09 9.44 12.51
N GLU A 171 1.05 9.84 11.82
CA GLU A 171 -0.34 9.46 12.09
C GLU A 171 -0.60 7.97 11.88
N ILE A 172 0.26 7.28 11.11
CA ILE A 172 0.16 5.82 10.92
C ILE A 172 0.72 5.02 12.09
N LEU A 173 1.62 5.59 12.90
CA LEU A 173 2.35 4.86 13.94
C LEU A 173 1.47 4.15 14.97
N PRO A 174 0.41 4.75 15.53
CA PRO A 174 -0.44 4.05 16.48
C PRO A 174 -1.12 2.84 15.81
N LYS A 175 -1.04 1.68 16.48
CA LYS A 175 -1.72 0.46 16.02
C LYS A 175 -3.19 0.71 15.71
N GLY A 176 -3.65 0.15 14.59
CA GLY A 176 -5.00 0.32 14.08
C GLY A 176 -5.23 1.62 13.31
N SER A 177 -4.21 2.48 13.16
CA SER A 177 -4.34 3.67 12.33
C SER A 177 -4.51 3.30 10.86
N VAL A 178 -5.37 4.07 10.18
CA VAL A 178 -5.66 3.93 8.75
C VAL A 178 -5.24 5.21 8.04
N VAL A 179 -4.42 5.10 7.01
CA VAL A 179 -4.02 6.21 6.15
C VAL A 179 -4.48 5.92 4.73
N VAL A 180 -5.23 6.85 4.14
CA VAL A 180 -5.74 6.77 2.77
C VAL A 180 -5.11 7.89 1.96
N PHE A 181 -4.74 7.62 0.72
CA PHE A 181 -4.13 8.62 -0.16
C PHE A 181 -4.43 8.33 -1.64
N PRO A 182 -4.40 9.34 -2.52
CA PRO A 182 -4.48 9.13 -3.95
C PRO A 182 -3.31 8.28 -4.43
N SER A 183 -3.58 7.23 -5.21
CA SER A 183 -2.58 6.22 -5.62
C SER A 183 -1.41 6.77 -6.43
N PHE A 184 -1.53 7.98 -6.97
CA PHE A 184 -0.44 8.68 -7.68
C PHE A 184 0.47 9.52 -6.76
N VAL A 185 0.18 9.57 -5.46
CA VAL A 185 1.06 10.24 -4.49
C VAL A 185 2.28 9.36 -4.23
N TRP A 186 3.46 9.97 -4.38
CA TRP A 186 4.72 9.27 -4.14
C TRP A 186 4.92 9.03 -2.66
N HIS A 187 5.28 7.79 -2.34
CA HIS A 187 5.51 7.34 -0.97
C HIS A 187 6.57 6.25 -0.90
N ARG A 188 7.05 5.96 0.32
CA ARG A 188 7.99 4.88 0.62
C ARG A 188 7.82 4.38 2.06
N VAL A 189 8.42 3.24 2.34
CA VAL A 189 8.60 2.67 3.69
C VAL A 189 10.05 2.27 3.86
#